data_7334eb27aab817425ad495ea0d3a202b
#
_entry.id   7334eb27aab817425ad495ea0d3a202b
#
_cell.length_a   1.000
_cell.length_b   1.000
_cell.length_c   1.000
_cell.angle_alpha   90.00
_cell.angle_beta   90.00
_cell.angle_gamma   90.00
#
_symmetry.space_group_name_H-M   'P 1'
#
loop_
_entity.id
_entity.type
_entity.pdbx_description
1 polymer ?
#
loop_
_entity_poly.entity_id
_entity_poly.type
_entity_poly.pdbx_seq_one_letter_code
_entity_poly.pdbx_strand_id
1 'polypeptide(L)'
;LADRFGYGKMVRAGIVVMFLGYLLLAVPMMGATAKVTMFSALALIAIGTGLFKGNLQVMVGNLYDEAKYSPFRDNGFSLFYMAINIGSMFAPMTATKVTDLFLGKAGFTYVPQIPSLAHQYLDGTISADALKSFETLAAQQGNTGDLAAFAQNYIDSLSTAYNYGFGVACISLILSMAIYVCCRNWFKHADVNSKQ
;
A
#
# COMPACT_ATOMS: atom_id res chain seq x y z
N LEU A 1 -7.67 -21.13 -11.89
CA LEU A 1 -6.26 -20.90 -12.25
C LEU A 1 -5.32 -21.63 -11.28
N ALA A 2 -5.52 -21.51 -9.97
CA ALA A 2 -4.68 -22.12 -8.95
C ALA A 2 -4.67 -23.65 -9.04
N ASP A 3 -5.82 -24.27 -9.27
CA ASP A 3 -5.96 -25.72 -9.44
C ASP A 3 -5.16 -26.27 -10.63
N ARG A 4 -4.93 -25.41 -11.64
CA ARG A 4 -4.17 -25.79 -12.85
C ARG A 4 -2.68 -25.55 -12.70
N PHE A 5 -2.28 -24.47 -12.04
CA PHE A 5 -0.89 -24.00 -11.98
C PHE A 5 -0.21 -24.22 -10.63
N GLY A 6 -0.98 -24.52 -9.58
CA GLY A 6 -0.53 -24.67 -8.19
C GLY A 6 -0.67 -23.40 -7.38
N TYR A 7 -1.08 -23.58 -6.13
CA TYR A 7 -1.32 -22.46 -5.20
C TYR A 7 -0.07 -21.64 -4.92
N GLY A 8 1.08 -22.29 -4.73
CA GLY A 8 2.33 -21.60 -4.44
C GLY A 8 2.85 -20.76 -5.61
N LYS A 9 2.56 -21.15 -6.86
CA LYS A 9 2.90 -20.31 -8.02
C LYS A 9 1.99 -19.09 -8.10
N MET A 10 0.70 -19.25 -7.79
CA MET A 10 -0.26 -18.14 -7.77
C MET A 10 0.05 -17.13 -6.68
N VAL A 11 0.44 -17.58 -5.48
CA VAL A 11 0.89 -16.71 -4.39
C VAL A 11 2.09 -15.87 -4.82
N ARG A 12 3.11 -16.48 -5.42
CA ARG A 12 4.30 -15.76 -5.93
C ARG A 12 3.95 -14.77 -7.03
N ALA A 13 3.14 -15.19 -8.00
CA ALA A 13 2.65 -14.31 -9.06
C ALA A 13 1.89 -13.11 -8.47
N GLY A 14 1.03 -13.34 -7.47
CA GLY A 14 0.30 -12.28 -6.78
C GLY A 14 1.24 -11.27 -6.12
N ILE A 15 2.29 -11.72 -5.42
CA ILE A 15 3.26 -10.82 -4.79
C ILE A 15 4.01 -9.99 -5.85
N VAL A 16 4.44 -10.61 -6.96
CA VAL A 16 5.14 -9.91 -8.05
C VAL A 16 4.23 -8.85 -8.69
N VAL A 17 2.98 -9.19 -8.97
CA VAL A 17 2.02 -8.25 -9.58
C VAL A 17 1.71 -7.09 -8.62
N MET A 18 1.51 -7.36 -7.31
CA MET A 18 1.36 -6.29 -6.30
C MET A 18 2.60 -5.42 -6.23
N PHE A 19 3.79 -6.01 -6.24
CA PHE A 19 5.05 -5.27 -6.21
C PHE A 19 5.17 -4.30 -7.39
N LEU A 20 4.85 -4.74 -8.61
CA LEU A 20 4.83 -3.86 -9.79
C LEU A 20 3.83 -2.71 -9.64
N GLY A 21 2.66 -2.97 -9.08
CA GLY A 21 1.67 -1.93 -8.81
C GLY A 21 2.17 -0.90 -7.79
N TYR A 22 2.74 -1.33 -6.67
CA TYR A 22 3.32 -0.40 -5.68
C TYR A 22 4.55 0.33 -6.20
N LEU A 23 5.37 -0.33 -7.04
CA LEU A 23 6.50 0.31 -7.69
C LEU A 23 6.06 1.45 -8.61
N LEU A 24 4.98 1.26 -9.37
CA LEU A 24 4.40 2.33 -10.19
C LEU A 24 3.92 3.51 -9.34
N LEU A 25 3.35 3.27 -8.15
CA LEU A 25 2.95 4.34 -7.22
C LEU A 25 4.15 5.00 -6.52
N ALA A 26 5.27 4.29 -6.37
CA ALA A 26 6.48 4.84 -5.75
C ALA A 26 7.25 5.78 -6.67
N VAL A 27 7.02 5.73 -7.99
CA VAL A 27 7.67 6.64 -8.94
C VAL A 27 6.86 7.93 -9.03
N PRO A 28 7.48 9.10 -8.73
CA PRO A 28 6.80 10.38 -8.84
C PRO A 28 6.47 10.69 -10.31
N MET A 29 5.19 10.88 -10.59
CA MET A 29 4.70 11.27 -11.91
C MET A 29 3.80 12.50 -11.78
N MET A 30 3.89 13.41 -12.72
CA MET A 30 3.11 14.65 -12.74
C MET A 30 2.21 14.72 -13.98
N GLY A 31 1.14 15.52 -13.88
CA GLY A 31 0.25 15.80 -15.00
C GLY A 31 -0.75 14.69 -15.33
N ALA A 32 -1.23 14.67 -16.57
CA ALA A 32 -2.27 13.75 -17.03
C ALA A 32 -1.85 12.27 -16.97
N THR A 33 -0.56 12.00 -17.15
CA THR A 33 0.01 10.64 -17.04
C THR A 33 -0.09 10.07 -15.62
N ALA A 34 -0.05 10.91 -14.58
CA ALA A 34 -0.14 10.49 -13.19
C ALA A 34 -1.47 9.78 -12.89
N LYS A 35 -2.59 10.28 -13.44
CA LYS A 35 -3.91 9.65 -13.26
C LYS A 35 -3.97 8.26 -13.89
N VAL A 36 -3.50 8.13 -15.13
CA VAL A 36 -3.49 6.83 -15.84
C VAL A 36 -2.60 5.82 -15.12
N THR A 37 -1.42 6.26 -14.69
CA THR A 37 -0.49 5.40 -13.92
C THR A 37 -1.08 4.97 -12.59
N MET A 38 -1.76 5.87 -11.88
CA MET A 38 -2.41 5.57 -10.60
C MET A 38 -3.50 4.49 -10.79
N PHE A 39 -4.40 4.64 -11.77
CA PHE A 39 -5.43 3.64 -12.03
C PHE A 39 -4.85 2.30 -12.47
N SER A 40 -3.81 2.31 -13.31
CA SER A 40 -3.11 1.10 -13.74
C SER A 40 -2.44 0.39 -12.56
N ALA A 41 -1.80 1.14 -11.67
CA ALA A 41 -1.18 0.62 -10.46
C ALA A 41 -2.20 0.00 -9.51
N LEU A 42 -3.33 0.69 -9.28
CA LEU A 42 -4.42 0.17 -8.44
C LEU A 42 -5.02 -1.12 -9.03
N ALA A 43 -5.18 -1.20 -10.36
CA ALA A 43 -5.64 -2.41 -11.02
C ALA A 43 -4.66 -3.59 -10.82
N LEU A 44 -3.35 -3.33 -10.95
CA LEU A 44 -2.32 -4.35 -10.69
C LEU A 44 -2.35 -4.81 -9.21
N ILE A 45 -2.47 -3.88 -8.27
CA ILE A 45 -2.55 -4.21 -6.84
C ILE A 45 -3.80 -5.05 -6.56
N ALA A 46 -4.95 -4.71 -7.15
CA ALA A 46 -6.19 -5.46 -6.97
C ALA A 46 -6.08 -6.89 -7.53
N ILE A 47 -5.54 -7.05 -8.74
CA ILE A 47 -5.31 -8.36 -9.36
C ILE A 47 -4.32 -9.18 -8.52
N GLY A 48 -3.19 -8.57 -8.14
CA GLY A 48 -2.16 -9.22 -7.31
C GLY A 48 -2.70 -9.67 -5.96
N THR A 49 -3.50 -8.83 -5.30
CA THR A 49 -4.16 -9.16 -4.02
C THR A 49 -5.13 -10.34 -4.18
N GLY A 50 -5.91 -10.37 -5.26
CA GLY A 50 -6.80 -11.49 -5.57
C GLY A 50 -6.05 -12.81 -5.75
N LEU A 51 -4.94 -12.78 -6.49
CA LEU A 51 -4.09 -13.95 -6.70
C LEU A 51 -3.38 -14.41 -5.40
N PHE A 52 -3.01 -13.48 -4.54
CA PHE A 52 -2.28 -13.75 -3.31
C PHE A 52 -3.20 -14.26 -2.21
N LYS A 53 -4.23 -13.46 -1.84
CA LYS A 53 -5.00 -13.66 -0.61
C LYS A 53 -5.78 -14.97 -0.60
N GLY A 54 -6.50 -15.27 -1.67
CA GLY A 54 -7.30 -16.49 -1.75
C GLY A 54 -6.44 -17.76 -1.73
N ASN A 55 -5.38 -17.76 -2.51
CA ASN A 55 -4.50 -18.92 -2.63
C ASN A 55 -3.67 -19.17 -1.37
N LEU A 56 -3.28 -18.10 -0.66
CA LEU A 56 -2.57 -18.25 0.63
C LEU A 56 -3.47 -18.89 1.69
N GLN A 57 -4.75 -18.52 1.76
CA GLN A 57 -5.70 -19.10 2.69
C GLN A 57 -5.91 -20.61 2.43
N VAL A 58 -5.99 -21.01 1.16
CA VAL A 58 -6.08 -22.44 0.79
C VAL A 58 -4.82 -23.19 1.22
N MET A 59 -3.63 -22.61 0.99
CA MET A 59 -2.37 -23.22 1.44
C MET A 59 -2.31 -23.38 2.97
N VAL A 60 -2.80 -22.40 3.73
CA VAL A 60 -2.92 -22.53 5.19
C VAL A 60 -3.84 -23.69 5.57
N GLY A 61 -4.98 -23.86 4.88
CA GLY A 61 -5.86 -25.00 5.06
C GLY A 61 -5.17 -26.33 4.80
N ASN A 62 -4.47 -26.44 3.69
CA ASN A 62 -3.77 -27.66 3.26
C ASN A 62 -2.64 -28.09 4.21
N LEU A 63 -2.05 -27.16 4.99
CA LEU A 63 -1.08 -27.49 6.03
C LEU A 63 -1.66 -28.43 7.11
N TYR A 64 -3.00 -28.43 7.28
CA TYR A 64 -3.71 -29.19 8.31
C TYR A 64 -4.56 -30.32 7.73
N ASP A 65 -4.36 -30.71 6.47
CA ASP A 65 -5.15 -31.78 5.83
C ASP A 65 -4.77 -33.18 6.32
N GLU A 66 -3.56 -33.38 6.86
CA GLU A 66 -3.18 -34.63 7.48
C GLU A 66 -4.00 -34.89 8.75
N ALA A 67 -4.46 -36.13 8.95
CA ALA A 67 -5.30 -36.54 10.09
C ALA A 67 -4.70 -36.16 11.46
N LYS A 68 -3.38 -36.14 11.57
CA LYS A 68 -2.65 -35.76 12.79
C LYS A 68 -2.82 -34.27 13.12
N TYR A 69 -2.90 -33.40 12.13
CA TYR A 69 -2.94 -31.94 12.31
C TYR A 69 -4.35 -31.37 12.15
N SER A 70 -5.27 -32.11 11.56
CA SER A 70 -6.66 -31.69 11.31
C SER A 70 -7.38 -31.11 12.55
N PRO A 71 -7.20 -31.61 13.78
CA PRO A 71 -7.82 -31.03 14.98
C PRO A 71 -7.33 -29.60 15.30
N PHE A 72 -6.17 -29.20 14.78
CA PHE A 72 -5.56 -27.89 15.03
C PHE A 72 -5.83 -26.87 13.91
N ARG A 73 -6.61 -27.23 12.89
CA ARG A 73 -6.88 -26.39 11.71
C ARG A 73 -7.47 -25.04 12.10
N ASP A 74 -8.44 -25.01 12.99
CA ASP A 74 -9.09 -23.77 13.44
C ASP A 74 -8.11 -22.86 14.20
N ASN A 75 -7.24 -23.46 15.02
CA ASN A 75 -6.18 -22.72 15.70
C ASN A 75 -5.18 -22.14 14.70
N GLY A 76 -4.83 -22.86 13.64
CA GLY A 76 -3.97 -22.39 12.56
C GLY A 76 -4.57 -21.20 11.84
N PHE A 77 -5.84 -21.25 11.49
CA PHE A 77 -6.54 -20.10 10.90
C PHE A 77 -6.62 -18.91 11.86
N SER A 78 -6.90 -19.15 13.13
CA SER A 78 -6.93 -18.09 14.15
C SER A 78 -5.59 -17.38 14.26
N LEU A 79 -4.49 -18.12 14.28
CA LEU A 79 -3.13 -17.57 14.30
C LEU A 79 -2.82 -16.77 13.02
N PHE A 80 -3.24 -17.29 11.86
CA PHE A 80 -3.08 -16.61 10.57
C PHE A 80 -3.82 -15.26 10.54
N TYR A 81 -5.09 -15.23 10.97
CA TYR A 81 -5.87 -14.00 11.06
C TYR A 81 -5.32 -13.02 12.10
N MET A 82 -4.82 -13.52 13.23
CA MET A 82 -4.15 -12.70 14.24
C MET A 82 -2.93 -11.99 13.63
N ALA A 83 -2.10 -12.71 12.87
CA ALA A 83 -0.95 -12.12 12.19
C ALA A 83 -1.35 -11.03 11.19
N ILE A 84 -2.42 -11.24 10.41
CA ILE A 84 -2.98 -10.24 9.50
C ILE A 84 -3.43 -8.98 10.28
N ASN A 85 -4.15 -9.16 11.39
CA ASN A 85 -4.64 -8.04 12.21
C ASN A 85 -3.49 -7.24 12.83
N ILE A 86 -2.46 -7.90 13.32
CA ILE A 86 -1.24 -7.24 13.80
C ILE A 86 -0.60 -6.43 12.67
N GLY A 87 -0.42 -7.02 11.49
CA GLY A 87 0.11 -6.32 10.32
C GLY A 87 -0.72 -5.11 9.92
N SER A 88 -2.05 -5.24 9.93
CA SER A 88 -2.97 -4.15 9.57
C SER A 88 -2.97 -3.00 10.58
N MET A 89 -2.60 -3.25 11.82
CA MET A 89 -2.41 -2.21 12.83
C MET A 89 -1.12 -1.42 12.59
N PHE A 90 -0.02 -2.11 12.31
CA PHE A 90 1.29 -1.45 12.16
C PHE A 90 1.50 -0.79 10.79
N ALA A 91 0.90 -1.31 9.72
CA ALA A 91 1.12 -0.81 8.37
C ALA A 91 0.69 0.66 8.19
N PRO A 92 -0.52 1.10 8.60
CA PRO A 92 -0.92 2.50 8.52
C PRO A 92 -0.04 3.42 9.36
N MET A 93 0.33 3.01 10.57
CA MET A 93 1.21 3.78 11.46
C MET A 93 2.58 4.03 10.82
N THR A 94 3.14 3.02 10.19
CA THR A 94 4.44 3.15 9.50
C THR A 94 4.33 4.05 8.28
N ALA A 95 3.28 3.88 7.47
CA ALA A 95 3.04 4.71 6.29
C ALA A 95 2.88 6.19 6.68
N THR A 96 2.08 6.49 7.71
CA THR A 96 1.89 7.87 8.19
C THR A 96 3.22 8.46 8.68
N LYS A 97 3.98 7.74 9.51
CA LYS A 97 5.27 8.24 10.01
C LYS A 97 6.27 8.52 8.88
N VAL A 98 6.30 7.69 7.85
CA VAL A 98 7.16 7.91 6.68
C VAL A 98 6.71 9.16 5.92
N THR A 99 5.41 9.32 5.69
CA THR A 99 4.85 10.50 5.03
C THR A 99 5.18 11.77 5.83
N ASP A 100 4.96 11.77 7.14
CA ASP A 100 5.25 12.92 8.01
C ASP A 100 6.75 13.26 8.02
N LEU A 101 7.62 12.25 8.02
CA LEU A 101 9.06 12.45 8.01
C LEU A 101 9.54 13.13 6.71
N PHE A 102 9.02 12.70 5.55
CA PHE A 102 9.40 13.29 4.27
C PHE A 102 8.76 14.66 4.03
N LEU A 103 7.51 14.84 4.47
CA LEU A 103 6.85 16.14 4.42
C LEU A 103 7.53 17.14 5.36
N GLY A 104 7.95 16.70 6.55
CA GLY A 104 8.73 17.51 7.50
C GLY A 104 10.10 17.92 6.95
N LYS A 105 10.76 17.07 6.17
CA LYS A 105 12.01 17.44 5.46
C LYS A 105 11.80 18.54 4.42
N ALA A 106 10.60 18.63 3.84
CA ALA A 106 10.21 19.72 2.95
C ALA A 106 9.79 21.01 3.70
N GLY A 107 9.80 20.99 5.04
CA GLY A 107 9.41 22.12 5.88
C GLY A 107 7.93 22.22 6.17
N PHE A 108 7.14 21.20 5.85
CA PHE A 108 5.68 21.19 6.05
C PHE A 108 5.26 20.19 7.10
N THR A 109 4.13 20.49 7.76
CA THR A 109 3.43 19.55 8.64
C THR A 109 2.13 19.11 7.96
N TYR A 110 1.77 17.84 8.11
CA TYR A 110 0.53 17.33 7.52
C TYR A 110 -0.70 17.91 8.21
N VAL A 111 -1.52 18.60 7.45
CA VAL A 111 -2.82 19.12 7.87
C VAL A 111 -3.87 18.62 6.88
N PRO A 112 -4.88 17.84 7.32
CA PRO A 112 -5.82 17.17 6.40
C PRO A 112 -6.61 18.10 5.48
N GLN A 113 -6.84 19.35 5.89
CA GLN A 113 -7.60 20.34 5.11
C GLN A 113 -6.79 20.98 3.98
N ILE A 114 -5.47 21.12 4.16
CA ILE A 114 -4.61 21.87 3.21
C ILE A 114 -4.67 21.29 1.78
N PRO A 115 -4.57 19.97 1.54
CA PRO A 115 -4.57 19.43 0.16
C PRO A 115 -5.85 19.78 -0.59
N SER A 116 -7.02 19.67 0.06
CA SER A 116 -8.30 19.99 -0.57
C SER A 116 -8.43 21.49 -0.87
N LEU A 117 -8.05 22.34 0.08
CA LEU A 117 -8.07 23.79 -0.08
C LEU A 117 -7.07 24.27 -1.14
N ALA A 118 -5.88 23.68 -1.18
CA ALA A 118 -4.87 24.01 -2.16
C ALA A 118 -5.32 23.65 -3.59
N HIS A 119 -5.96 22.50 -3.80
CA HIS A 119 -6.55 22.14 -5.10
C HIS A 119 -7.66 23.11 -5.49
N GLN A 120 -8.62 23.41 -4.58
CA GLN A 120 -9.69 24.35 -4.85
C GLN A 120 -9.17 25.75 -5.19
N TYR A 121 -8.08 26.16 -4.54
CA TYR A 121 -7.43 27.45 -4.80
C TYR A 121 -6.80 27.49 -6.21
N LEU A 122 -6.04 26.47 -6.57
CA LEU A 122 -5.38 26.36 -7.88
C LEU A 122 -6.39 26.20 -9.02
N ASP A 123 -7.51 25.53 -8.77
CA ASP A 123 -8.60 25.34 -9.74
C ASP A 123 -9.54 26.58 -9.83
N GLY A 124 -9.36 27.58 -8.97
CA GLY A 124 -10.18 28.77 -8.92
C GLY A 124 -11.61 28.55 -8.42
N THR A 125 -11.86 27.42 -7.71
CA THR A 125 -13.19 27.00 -7.20
C THR A 125 -13.37 27.27 -5.72
N ILE A 126 -12.38 27.86 -5.04
CA ILE A 126 -12.40 28.09 -3.60
C ILE A 126 -13.41 29.17 -3.20
N SER A 127 -14.20 28.91 -2.15
CA SER A 127 -15.12 29.91 -1.59
C SER A 127 -14.39 30.94 -0.73
N ALA A 128 -15.01 32.09 -0.47
CA ALA A 128 -14.40 33.18 0.32
C ALA A 128 -14.04 32.73 1.75
N ASP A 129 -14.86 31.91 2.39
CA ASP A 129 -14.60 31.41 3.74
C ASP A 129 -13.50 30.34 3.75
N ALA A 130 -13.49 29.50 2.72
CA ALA A 130 -12.43 28.50 2.52
C ALA A 130 -11.08 29.16 2.24
N LEU A 131 -11.07 30.27 1.47
CA LEU A 131 -9.86 31.05 1.21
C LEU A 131 -9.24 31.59 2.50
N LYS A 132 -10.04 32.21 3.38
CA LYS A 132 -9.54 32.69 4.68
C LYS A 132 -8.97 31.58 5.54
N SER A 133 -9.62 30.40 5.52
CA SER A 133 -9.13 29.23 6.25
C SER A 133 -7.79 28.74 5.65
N PHE A 134 -7.68 28.75 4.32
CA PHE A 134 -6.44 28.38 3.64
C PHE A 134 -5.29 29.33 3.92
N GLU A 135 -5.52 30.65 3.86
CA GLU A 135 -4.54 31.66 4.21
C GLU A 135 -4.02 31.49 5.64
N THR A 136 -4.96 31.24 6.60
CA THR A 136 -4.60 31.02 8.00
C THR A 136 -3.74 29.76 8.17
N LEU A 137 -4.09 28.66 7.51
CA LEU A 137 -3.33 27.42 7.56
C LEU A 137 -1.97 27.55 6.87
N ALA A 138 -1.90 28.29 5.75
CA ALA A 138 -0.64 28.57 5.06
C ALA A 138 0.31 29.41 5.93
N ALA A 139 -0.23 30.43 6.62
CA ALA A 139 0.56 31.22 7.57
C ALA A 139 1.09 30.38 8.75
N GLN A 140 0.30 29.45 9.26
CA GLN A 140 0.75 28.50 10.30
C GLN A 140 1.87 27.56 9.82
N GLN A 141 1.95 27.29 8.51
CA GLN A 141 3.03 26.52 7.89
C GLN A 141 4.25 27.42 7.52
N GLY A 142 4.25 28.68 7.94
CA GLY A 142 5.34 29.60 7.70
C GLY A 142 5.30 30.31 6.33
N ASN A 143 4.19 30.23 5.60
CA ASN A 143 4.04 30.97 4.36
C ASN A 143 3.83 32.47 4.64
N THR A 144 4.73 33.30 4.14
CA THR A 144 4.64 34.78 4.23
C THR A 144 4.53 35.42 2.85
N GLY A 145 4.40 34.61 1.78
CA GLY A 145 4.47 35.05 0.39
C GLY A 145 3.30 34.59 -0.47
N ASP A 146 3.62 34.17 -1.68
CA ASP A 146 2.64 33.76 -2.68
C ASP A 146 1.89 32.48 -2.26
N LEU A 147 0.56 32.57 -2.15
CA LEU A 147 -0.31 31.47 -1.77
C LEU A 147 -0.41 30.40 -2.85
N ALA A 148 -0.29 30.78 -4.13
CA ALA A 148 -0.29 29.82 -5.24
C ALA A 148 0.99 28.96 -5.24
N ALA A 149 2.14 29.60 -5.02
CA ALA A 149 3.40 28.88 -4.87
C ALA A 149 3.40 27.96 -3.65
N PHE A 150 2.83 28.40 -2.52
CA PHE A 150 2.64 27.55 -1.35
C PHE A 150 1.76 26.34 -1.66
N ALA A 151 0.59 26.54 -2.29
CA ALA A 151 -0.35 25.48 -2.64
C ALA A 151 0.35 24.41 -3.50
N GLN A 152 1.06 24.83 -4.55
CA GLN A 152 1.76 23.91 -5.44
C GLN A 152 2.87 23.15 -4.72
N ASN A 153 3.73 23.84 -3.97
CA ASN A 153 4.83 23.24 -3.23
C ASN A 153 4.35 22.24 -2.18
N TYR A 154 3.25 22.56 -1.49
CA TYR A 154 2.67 21.65 -0.49
C TYR A 154 2.13 20.37 -1.14
N ILE A 155 1.39 20.50 -2.26
CA ILE A 155 0.84 19.35 -3.00
C ILE A 155 1.98 18.47 -3.54
N ASP A 156 3.00 19.08 -4.14
CA ASP A 156 4.13 18.35 -4.73
C ASP A 156 4.95 17.62 -3.64
N SER A 157 5.17 18.29 -2.51
CA SER A 157 5.87 17.70 -1.36
C SER A 157 5.08 16.57 -0.74
N LEU A 158 3.77 16.73 -0.60
CA LEU A 158 2.88 15.68 -0.08
C LEU A 158 2.81 14.48 -1.04
N SER A 159 2.69 14.72 -2.34
CA SER A 159 2.72 13.67 -3.37
C SER A 159 4.02 12.87 -3.31
N THR A 160 5.16 13.57 -3.20
CA THR A 160 6.47 12.95 -3.05
C THR A 160 6.56 12.13 -1.75
N ALA A 161 6.03 12.64 -0.64
CA ALA A 161 6.00 11.93 0.63
C ALA A 161 5.17 10.62 0.55
N TYR A 162 4.03 10.64 -0.15
CA TYR A 162 3.24 9.44 -0.42
C TYR A 162 3.99 8.43 -1.29
N ASN A 163 4.73 8.88 -2.31
CA ASN A 163 5.55 7.98 -3.14
C ASN A 163 6.58 7.21 -2.29
N TYR A 164 7.20 7.85 -1.31
CA TYR A 164 8.08 7.17 -0.34
C TYR A 164 7.32 6.18 0.54
N GLY A 165 6.09 6.50 0.96
CA GLY A 165 5.21 5.57 1.67
C GLY A 165 4.95 4.29 0.86
N PHE A 166 4.66 4.40 -0.42
CA PHE A 166 4.52 3.26 -1.32
C PHE A 166 5.84 2.49 -1.52
N GLY A 167 6.98 3.17 -1.50
CA GLY A 167 8.31 2.55 -1.50
C GLY A 167 8.52 1.62 -0.31
N VAL A 168 8.03 1.98 0.88
CA VAL A 168 8.06 1.10 2.07
C VAL A 168 7.23 -0.17 1.84
N ALA A 169 6.07 -0.05 1.18
CA ALA A 169 5.27 -1.21 0.81
C ALA A 169 6.03 -2.15 -0.14
N CYS A 170 6.79 -1.61 -1.11
CA CYS A 170 7.66 -2.40 -1.98
C CYS A 170 8.71 -3.19 -1.18
N ILE A 171 9.37 -2.55 -0.21
CA ILE A 171 10.37 -3.21 0.65
C ILE A 171 9.71 -4.35 1.45
N SER A 172 8.53 -4.12 2.01
CA SER A 172 7.77 -5.12 2.75
C SER A 172 7.41 -6.34 1.88
N LEU A 173 7.04 -6.11 0.62
CA LEU A 173 6.75 -7.19 -0.34
C LEU A 173 8.00 -7.98 -0.73
N ILE A 174 9.15 -7.31 -0.90
CA ILE A 174 10.44 -7.99 -1.15
C ILE A 174 10.79 -8.88 0.04
N LEU A 175 10.66 -8.37 1.26
CA LEU A 175 10.91 -9.13 2.48
C LEU A 175 9.96 -10.33 2.59
N SER A 176 8.66 -10.12 2.32
CA SER A 176 7.66 -11.19 2.31
C SER A 176 7.99 -12.28 1.28
N MET A 177 8.40 -11.89 0.06
CA MET A 177 8.82 -12.82 -0.97
C MET A 177 10.08 -13.60 -0.54
N ALA A 178 11.06 -12.93 0.05
CA ALA A 178 12.29 -13.56 0.53
C ALA A 178 11.98 -14.61 1.60
N ILE A 179 11.15 -14.27 2.61
CA ILE A 179 10.71 -15.20 3.65
C ILE A 179 9.96 -16.39 3.03
N TYR A 180 9.03 -16.11 2.11
CA TYR A 180 8.28 -17.16 1.43
C TYR A 180 9.18 -18.13 0.68
N VAL A 181 10.19 -17.64 -0.06
CA VAL A 181 11.12 -18.47 -0.83
C VAL A 181 12.04 -19.26 0.11
N CYS A 182 12.58 -18.64 1.16
CA CYS A 182 13.45 -19.29 2.13
C CYS A 182 12.72 -20.41 2.90
N CYS A 183 11.47 -20.15 3.31
CA CYS A 183 10.68 -21.10 4.08
C CYS A 183 9.93 -22.12 3.21
N ARG A 184 9.99 -22.01 1.88
CA ARG A 184 9.23 -22.84 0.93
C ARG A 184 9.36 -24.35 1.20
N ASN A 185 10.53 -24.79 1.64
CA ASN A 185 10.78 -26.22 1.88
C ASN A 185 9.93 -26.76 3.05
N TRP A 186 9.51 -25.91 3.98
CA TRP A 186 8.73 -26.32 5.15
C TRP A 186 7.25 -26.58 4.82
N PHE A 187 6.73 -25.95 3.76
CA PHE A 187 5.31 -26.05 3.37
C PHE A 187 5.11 -26.57 1.94
N LYS A 188 6.10 -27.26 1.36
CA LYS A 188 5.95 -27.89 0.03
C LYS A 188 4.76 -28.83 -0.06
N HIS A 189 4.44 -29.53 1.02
CA HIS A 189 3.31 -30.46 1.09
C HIS A 189 1.94 -29.78 1.03
N ALA A 190 1.87 -28.48 1.35
CA ALA A 190 0.66 -27.67 1.25
C ALA A 190 0.40 -27.10 -0.15
N ASP A 191 1.42 -27.12 -1.04
CA ASP A 191 1.33 -26.67 -2.43
C ASP A 191 0.85 -27.83 -3.33
N VAL A 192 -0.37 -28.30 -3.06
CA VAL A 192 -0.97 -29.45 -3.77
C VAL A 192 -1.56 -28.96 -5.09
N ASN A 193 -1.14 -29.56 -6.20
CA ASN A 193 -1.81 -29.42 -7.50
C ASN A 193 -2.91 -30.47 -7.60
N SER A 194 -4.12 -30.09 -8.00
CA SER A 194 -5.24 -30.99 -8.25
C SER A 194 -5.03 -31.96 -9.45
N LYS A 195 -3.78 -32.13 -9.88
CA LYS A 195 -3.35 -33.04 -10.96
C LYS A 195 -2.55 -34.24 -10.43
N GLN A 196 -2.80 -34.62 -9.18
CA GLN A 196 -2.44 -35.97 -8.72
C GLN A 196 -3.66 -36.77 -8.37
#